data_d3e6e25c16137b0c717f7d26568edadd
#
_entry.id   d3e6e25c16137b0c717f7d26568edadd
#
_cell.length_a   1.000
_cell.length_b   1.000
_cell.length_c   1.000
_cell.angle_alpha   90.00
_cell.angle_beta   90.00
_cell.angle_gamma   90.00
#
_symmetry.space_group_name_H-M   'P 1'
#
loop_
_entity.id
_entity.type
_entity.pdbx_description
1 polymer ?
#
loop_
_entity_poly.entity_id
_entity_poly.type
_entity_poly.pdbx_seq_one_letter_code
_entity_poly.pdbx_strand_id
1 'polypeptide(L)'
;MTERKSVWWQNNPAPVVVDYAKNVCDVAILPIGAIEQHGPHCPLLSDAGNAMGIAERVAEKSGAMVLPCPMYGSHPYHHWGVPGTIPLRFETHIELLCDIVRGASVAGYNKFIIISAHGQVSSTIVAVHKLGIEGHFVLSLHWYDFLRDDKDVLEDYMWHADEAETSVALYLYPELVDMSLAAPGEGTP
;
A
#
# COMPACT_ATOMS: atom_id res chain seq x y z
N MET A 1 -6.02 4.75 29.88
CA MET A 1 -5.68 4.41 28.49
C MET A 1 -5.69 5.69 27.68
N THR A 2 -4.62 5.98 27.01
CA THR A 2 -4.55 7.18 26.17
C THR A 2 -5.20 6.86 24.82
N GLU A 3 -6.29 7.54 24.51
CA GLU A 3 -7.02 7.34 23.26
C GLU A 3 -6.19 7.80 22.07
N ARG A 4 -6.12 6.99 21.00
CA ARG A 4 -5.47 7.41 19.75
C ARG A 4 -6.28 8.52 19.10
N LYS A 5 -5.60 9.56 18.60
CA LYS A 5 -6.23 10.68 17.89
C LYS A 5 -6.53 10.36 16.43
N SER A 6 -5.83 9.38 15.88
CA SER A 6 -5.89 8.99 14.48
C SER A 6 -5.53 7.52 14.34
N VAL A 7 -6.03 6.87 13.29
CA VAL A 7 -5.54 5.55 12.89
C VAL A 7 -4.09 5.58 12.38
N TRP A 8 -3.64 6.73 11.91
CA TRP A 8 -2.31 6.94 11.36
C TRP A 8 -1.26 7.09 12.45
N TRP A 9 -0.22 6.28 12.39
CA TRP A 9 0.92 6.27 13.32
C TRP A 9 1.52 7.65 13.55
N GLN A 10 1.87 8.34 12.46
CA GLN A 10 2.56 9.64 12.50
C GLN A 10 1.71 10.77 13.08
N ASN A 11 0.42 10.58 13.23
CA ASN A 11 -0.51 11.56 13.80
C ASN A 11 -0.70 11.39 15.31
N ASN A 12 0.00 10.44 15.93
CA ASN A 12 -0.06 10.16 17.36
C ASN A 12 1.31 10.40 18.02
N PRO A 13 1.35 10.89 19.27
CA PRO A 13 2.58 10.93 20.05
C PRO A 13 3.11 9.53 20.37
N ALA A 14 4.42 9.35 20.46
CA ALA A 14 5.04 8.06 20.72
C ALA A 14 4.46 7.29 21.94
N PRO A 15 4.20 7.92 23.11
CA PRO A 15 3.59 7.24 24.24
C PRO A 15 2.20 6.64 23.93
N VAL A 16 1.40 7.32 23.08
CA VAL A 16 0.07 6.82 22.65
C VAL A 16 0.23 5.57 21.77
N VAL A 17 1.16 5.61 20.84
CA VAL A 17 1.46 4.46 19.95
C VAL A 17 1.87 3.23 20.75
N VAL A 18 2.78 3.39 21.71
CA VAL A 18 3.26 2.30 22.58
C VAL A 18 2.14 1.76 23.50
N ASP A 19 1.38 2.66 24.14
CA ASP A 19 0.26 2.25 25.02
C ASP A 19 -0.81 1.52 24.24
N TYR A 20 -1.10 1.96 23.02
CA TYR A 20 -2.09 1.35 22.13
C TYR A 20 -1.71 -0.07 21.73
N ALA A 21 -0.44 -0.30 21.32
CA ALA A 21 0.06 -1.62 21.00
C ALA A 21 -0.06 -2.60 22.17
N LYS A 22 0.26 -2.12 23.37
CA LYS A 22 0.27 -2.94 24.59
C LYS A 22 -1.13 -3.29 25.12
N ASN A 23 -2.07 -2.36 25.03
CA ASN A 23 -3.32 -2.44 25.80
C ASN A 23 -4.57 -2.53 24.93
N VAL A 24 -4.48 -2.30 23.62
CA VAL A 24 -5.63 -2.25 22.70
C VAL A 24 -5.44 -3.16 21.50
N CYS A 25 -4.46 -2.90 20.65
CA CYS A 25 -4.27 -3.66 19.42
C CYS A 25 -2.78 -3.63 18.99
N ASP A 26 -2.17 -4.80 18.86
CA ASP A 26 -0.77 -5.00 18.44
C ASP A 26 -0.62 -5.28 16.93
N VAL A 27 -1.67 -4.99 16.15
CA VAL A 27 -1.66 -5.10 14.69
C VAL A 27 -1.33 -3.76 14.05
N ALA A 28 -0.35 -3.73 13.17
CA ALA A 28 -0.04 -2.58 12.33
C ALA A 28 -0.26 -2.91 10.85
N ILE A 29 -0.87 -2.00 10.11
CA ILE A 29 -1.05 -2.09 8.66
C ILE A 29 0.00 -1.21 8.01
N LEU A 30 0.77 -1.78 7.09
CA LEU A 30 1.72 -1.06 6.25
C LEU A 30 1.14 -0.96 4.83
N PRO A 31 0.54 0.18 4.44
CA PRO A 31 0.19 0.40 3.05
C PRO A 31 1.45 0.60 2.22
N ILE A 32 1.52 -0.03 1.06
CA ILE A 32 2.62 0.14 0.10
C ILE A 32 2.08 0.35 -1.30
N GLY A 33 2.73 1.22 -2.04
CA GLY A 33 2.40 1.55 -3.42
C GLY A 33 3.63 2.06 -4.16
N ALA A 34 3.42 2.84 -5.19
CA ALA A 34 4.48 3.47 -5.96
C ALA A 34 4.10 4.91 -6.35
N ILE A 35 5.09 5.67 -6.78
CA ILE A 35 4.92 6.85 -7.62
C ILE A 35 5.19 6.38 -9.04
N GLU A 36 4.11 6.18 -9.78
CA GLU A 36 4.12 5.57 -11.11
C GLU A 36 3.16 6.27 -12.05
N GLN A 37 3.47 6.28 -13.33
CA GLN A 37 2.53 6.78 -14.34
C GLN A 37 1.27 5.90 -14.39
N HIS A 38 0.10 6.50 -14.43
CA HIS A 38 -1.21 5.84 -14.50
C HIS A 38 -2.08 6.48 -15.59
N GLY A 39 -1.54 6.47 -16.82
CA GLY A 39 -2.18 7.13 -17.95
C GLY A 39 -2.25 8.66 -17.78
N PRO A 40 -2.94 9.35 -18.70
CA PRO A 40 -3.06 10.80 -18.63
C PRO A 40 -4.15 11.29 -17.65
N HIS A 41 -4.99 10.39 -17.15
CA HIS A 41 -6.19 10.70 -16.35
C HIS A 41 -6.00 10.55 -14.85
N CYS A 42 -5.10 9.68 -14.41
CA CYS A 42 -4.85 9.42 -13.00
C CYS A 42 -3.55 10.06 -12.50
N PRO A 43 -3.47 10.43 -11.21
CA PRO A 43 -2.26 11.00 -10.64
C PRO A 43 -1.18 9.92 -10.47
N LEU A 44 0.09 10.34 -10.45
CA LEU A 44 1.23 9.46 -10.14
C LEU A 44 1.14 8.79 -8.75
N LEU A 45 0.27 9.29 -7.91
CA LEU A 45 -0.01 8.80 -6.56
C LEU A 45 -0.87 7.52 -6.54
N SER A 46 -1.47 7.11 -7.65
CA SER A 46 -2.57 6.13 -7.69
C SER A 46 -2.33 4.91 -6.82
N ASP A 47 -1.22 4.21 -6.98
CA ASP A 47 -0.91 3.05 -6.13
C ASP A 47 -0.84 3.40 -4.65
N ALA A 48 -0.02 4.38 -4.30
CA ALA A 48 0.16 4.76 -2.90
C ALA A 48 -1.13 5.34 -2.30
N GLY A 49 -1.89 6.13 -3.07
CA GLY A 49 -3.17 6.70 -2.67
C GLY A 49 -4.22 5.62 -2.42
N ASN A 50 -4.34 4.66 -3.32
CA ASN A 50 -5.25 3.53 -3.19
C ASN A 50 -4.89 2.67 -1.96
N ALA A 51 -3.60 2.33 -1.79
CA ALA A 51 -3.15 1.57 -0.62
C ALA A 51 -3.46 2.29 0.70
N MET A 52 -3.16 3.59 0.77
CA MET A 52 -3.43 4.42 1.96
C MET A 52 -4.92 4.50 2.28
N GLY A 53 -5.76 4.79 1.29
CA GLY A 53 -7.19 4.92 1.51
C GLY A 53 -7.86 3.61 1.92
N ILE A 54 -7.42 2.47 1.38
CA ILE A 54 -7.88 1.15 1.79
C ILE A 54 -7.41 0.85 3.23
N ALA A 55 -6.12 1.06 3.53
CA ALA A 55 -5.56 0.81 4.85
C ALA A 55 -6.25 1.62 5.95
N GLU A 56 -6.56 2.89 5.69
CA GLU A 56 -7.29 3.75 6.62
C GLU A 56 -8.65 3.18 6.98
N ARG A 57 -9.45 2.80 5.98
CA ARG A 57 -10.79 2.22 6.17
C ARG A 57 -10.76 0.87 6.89
N VAL A 58 -9.76 0.04 6.58
CA VAL A 58 -9.55 -1.22 7.29
C VAL A 58 -9.21 -0.96 8.74
N ALA A 59 -8.33 0.00 9.02
CA ALA A 59 -7.92 0.35 10.39
C ALA A 59 -9.05 0.96 11.22
N GLU A 60 -9.93 1.77 10.62
CA GLU A 60 -11.12 2.31 11.28
C GLU A 60 -12.08 1.20 11.76
N LYS A 61 -12.20 0.14 10.96
CA LYS A 61 -13.08 -1.00 11.29
C LYS A 61 -12.43 -2.03 12.21
N SER A 62 -11.13 -2.27 12.06
CA SER A 62 -10.41 -3.34 12.77
C SER A 62 -9.75 -2.88 14.07
N GLY A 63 -9.54 -1.60 14.24
CA GLY A 63 -8.75 -1.07 15.35
C GLY A 63 -7.22 -1.13 15.14
N ALA A 64 -6.73 -1.60 14.00
CA ALA A 64 -5.30 -1.62 13.72
C ALA A 64 -4.70 -0.20 13.61
N MET A 65 -3.38 -0.08 13.76
CA MET A 65 -2.64 1.17 13.51
C MET A 65 -2.11 1.16 12.07
N VAL A 66 -2.18 2.30 11.37
CA VAL A 66 -1.63 2.44 10.01
C VAL A 66 -0.26 3.09 10.06
N LEU A 67 0.75 2.40 9.55
CA LEU A 67 2.10 2.94 9.38
C LEU A 67 2.15 3.94 8.22
N PRO A 68 3.09 4.89 8.24
CA PRO A 68 3.32 5.77 7.08
C PRO A 68 3.64 4.96 5.82
N CYS A 69 2.98 5.31 4.72
CA CYS A 69 3.20 4.65 3.43
C CYS A 69 4.56 5.05 2.85
N PRO A 70 5.46 4.11 2.57
CA PRO A 70 6.59 4.37 1.69
C PRO A 70 6.08 4.45 0.25
N MET A 71 5.97 5.66 -0.29
CA MET A 71 5.36 5.90 -1.60
C MET A 71 6.23 5.46 -2.79
N TYR A 72 7.43 4.95 -2.55
CA TYR A 72 8.34 4.49 -3.60
C TYR A 72 8.42 2.97 -3.58
N GLY A 73 8.06 2.35 -4.72
CA GLY A 73 8.03 0.92 -4.91
C GLY A 73 9.14 0.39 -5.80
N SER A 74 9.32 -0.92 -5.82
CA SER A 74 10.17 -1.58 -6.81
C SER A 74 9.39 -1.79 -8.11
N HIS A 75 10.05 -1.64 -9.24
CA HIS A 75 9.44 -1.79 -10.55
C HIS A 75 10.24 -2.76 -11.42
N PRO A 76 9.59 -3.44 -12.38
CA PRO A 76 10.30 -4.21 -13.39
C PRO A 76 11.17 -3.28 -14.25
N TYR A 77 12.21 -3.84 -14.87
CA TYR A 77 13.23 -3.06 -15.56
C TYR A 77 12.67 -2.13 -16.66
N HIS A 78 11.58 -2.52 -17.32
CA HIS A 78 10.98 -1.74 -18.41
C HIS A 78 10.25 -0.46 -17.92
N HIS A 79 9.98 -0.33 -16.62
CA HIS A 79 9.48 0.90 -16.03
C HIS A 79 10.59 1.90 -15.68
N TRP A 80 11.86 1.48 -15.72
CA TRP A 80 12.99 2.36 -15.52
C TRP A 80 13.16 3.30 -16.72
N GLY A 81 13.12 4.59 -16.46
CA GLY A 81 13.15 5.61 -17.51
C GLY A 81 11.79 6.07 -18.03
N VAL A 82 10.68 5.52 -17.53
CA VAL A 82 9.35 6.04 -17.82
C VAL A 82 9.14 7.36 -17.07
N PRO A 83 8.85 8.48 -17.78
CA PRO A 83 8.66 9.78 -17.15
C PRO A 83 7.54 9.76 -16.11
N GLY A 84 7.81 10.35 -14.94
CA GLY A 84 6.88 10.38 -13.81
C GLY A 84 7.03 9.19 -12.86
N THR A 85 7.53 8.06 -13.30
CA THR A 85 7.78 6.89 -12.46
C THR A 85 9.12 7.04 -11.71
N ILE A 86 9.12 6.76 -10.39
CA ILE A 86 10.33 6.81 -9.54
C ILE A 86 10.57 5.43 -8.93
N PRO A 87 11.29 4.55 -9.63
CA PRO A 87 11.49 3.17 -9.20
C PRO A 87 12.59 3.04 -8.14
N LEU A 88 12.36 2.16 -7.17
CA LEU A 88 13.41 1.65 -6.31
C LEU A 88 14.03 0.39 -6.92
N ARG A 89 15.29 0.16 -6.59
CA ARG A 89 15.91 -1.17 -6.82
C ARG A 89 15.23 -2.20 -5.94
N PHE A 90 15.19 -3.42 -6.43
CA PHE A 90 14.55 -4.55 -5.77
C PHE A 90 15.03 -4.74 -4.32
N GLU A 91 16.35 -4.76 -4.11
CA GLU A 91 16.97 -4.92 -2.81
C GLU A 91 16.67 -3.74 -1.87
N THR A 92 16.65 -2.52 -2.41
CA THR A 92 16.33 -1.32 -1.63
C THR A 92 14.89 -1.37 -1.09
N HIS A 93 13.95 -1.82 -1.91
CA HIS A 93 12.56 -1.96 -1.48
C HIS A 93 12.41 -3.05 -0.40
N ILE A 94 13.07 -4.20 -0.56
CA ILE A 94 13.06 -5.26 0.45
C ILE A 94 13.55 -4.75 1.80
N GLU A 95 14.72 -4.10 1.83
CA GLU A 95 15.30 -3.61 3.08
C GLU A 95 14.47 -2.48 3.69
N LEU A 96 13.89 -1.60 2.87
CA LEU A 96 12.96 -0.56 3.33
C LEU A 96 11.78 -1.16 4.10
N LEU A 97 11.13 -2.18 3.55
CA LEU A 97 10.00 -2.85 4.21
C LEU A 97 10.44 -3.54 5.51
N CYS A 98 11.59 -4.22 5.48
CA CYS A 98 12.14 -4.87 6.66
C CYS A 98 12.45 -3.86 7.77
N ASP A 99 13.07 -2.74 7.46
CA ASP A 99 13.44 -1.73 8.46
C ASP A 99 12.22 -1.03 9.06
N ILE A 100 11.17 -0.78 8.25
CA ILE A 100 9.91 -0.22 8.76
C ILE A 100 9.28 -1.18 9.78
N VAL A 101 9.18 -2.47 9.46
CA VAL A 101 8.59 -3.48 10.37
C VAL A 101 9.42 -3.64 11.64
N ARG A 102 10.75 -3.75 11.51
CA ARG A 102 11.65 -3.81 12.67
C ARG A 102 11.50 -2.59 13.57
N GLY A 103 11.46 -1.39 12.98
CA GLY A 103 11.28 -0.15 13.72
C GLY A 103 9.95 -0.09 14.46
N ALA A 104 8.86 -0.48 13.80
CA ALA A 104 7.53 -0.50 14.40
C ALA A 104 7.39 -1.57 15.50
N SER A 105 8.09 -2.70 15.39
CA SER A 105 8.07 -3.76 16.40
C SER A 105 8.65 -3.32 17.76
N VAL A 106 9.58 -2.36 17.76
CA VAL A 106 10.13 -1.79 18.99
C VAL A 106 9.05 -1.08 19.83
N ALA A 107 8.01 -0.58 19.21
CA ALA A 107 6.88 0.04 19.91
C ALA A 107 5.86 -0.98 20.46
N GLY A 108 6.10 -2.28 20.26
CA GLY A 108 5.26 -3.36 20.79
C GLY A 108 4.27 -3.96 19.79
N TYR A 109 4.30 -3.55 18.52
CA TYR A 109 3.50 -4.18 17.47
C TYR A 109 4.13 -5.51 17.08
N ASN A 110 3.33 -6.58 17.06
CA ASN A 110 3.82 -7.94 16.80
C ASN A 110 3.22 -8.58 15.55
N LYS A 111 2.20 -7.96 14.97
CA LYS A 111 1.49 -8.44 13.79
C LYS A 111 1.44 -7.33 12.74
N PHE A 112 1.90 -7.65 11.55
CA PHE A 112 1.96 -6.69 10.45
C PHE A 112 1.18 -7.19 9.26
N ILE A 113 0.37 -6.31 8.68
CA ILE A 113 -0.37 -6.58 7.44
C ILE A 113 0.12 -5.57 6.41
N ILE A 114 0.80 -6.05 5.38
CA ILE A 114 1.20 -5.22 4.24
C ILE A 114 0.04 -5.23 3.25
N ILE A 115 -0.51 -4.05 2.95
CA ILE A 115 -1.53 -3.88 1.90
C ILE A 115 -0.85 -3.22 0.71
N SER A 116 -0.70 -3.98 -0.37
CA SER A 116 -0.08 -3.51 -1.62
C SER A 116 -1.13 -3.12 -2.64
N ALA A 117 -0.91 -1.99 -3.30
CA ALA A 117 -1.68 -1.55 -4.46
C ALA A 117 -0.81 -1.35 -5.72
N HIS A 118 0.36 -1.97 -5.75
CA HIS A 118 1.29 -1.94 -6.88
C HIS A 118 1.82 -3.34 -7.17
N GLY A 119 2.22 -3.62 -8.41
CA GLY A 119 2.70 -4.91 -8.88
C GLY A 119 4.03 -5.42 -8.32
N GLN A 120 4.49 -4.90 -7.19
CA GLN A 120 5.78 -5.22 -6.53
C GLN A 120 5.75 -6.51 -5.68
N VAL A 121 5.02 -7.51 -6.15
CA VAL A 121 4.76 -8.77 -5.41
C VAL A 121 6.04 -9.46 -4.97
N SER A 122 7.00 -9.62 -5.88
CA SER A 122 8.21 -10.42 -5.61
C SER A 122 9.08 -9.85 -4.49
N SER A 123 9.33 -8.54 -4.49
CA SER A 123 10.11 -7.89 -3.42
C SER A 123 9.38 -7.92 -2.08
N THR A 124 8.06 -7.75 -2.09
CA THR A 124 7.24 -7.84 -0.88
C THR A 124 7.27 -9.24 -0.28
N ILE A 125 7.13 -10.30 -1.11
CA ILE A 125 7.22 -11.69 -0.63
C ILE A 125 8.59 -11.97 -0.02
N VAL A 126 9.68 -11.52 -0.63
CA VAL A 126 11.03 -11.71 -0.07
C VAL A 126 11.17 -10.99 1.28
N ALA A 127 10.65 -9.77 1.42
CA ALA A 127 10.64 -9.06 2.70
C ALA A 127 9.85 -9.82 3.77
N VAL A 128 8.65 -10.33 3.43
CA VAL A 128 7.83 -11.15 4.34
C VAL A 128 8.59 -12.39 4.81
N HIS A 129 9.27 -13.09 3.91
CA HIS A 129 10.09 -14.28 4.28
C HIS A 129 11.25 -13.91 5.20
N LYS A 130 11.99 -12.81 4.92
CA LYS A 130 13.09 -12.35 5.79
C LYS A 130 12.58 -12.05 7.19
N LEU A 131 11.51 -11.27 7.30
CA LEU A 131 10.90 -10.89 8.56
C LEU A 131 10.33 -12.10 9.32
N GLY A 132 9.76 -13.08 8.61
CA GLY A 132 9.29 -14.34 9.20
C GLY A 132 10.43 -15.15 9.83
N ILE A 133 11.60 -15.22 9.20
CA ILE A 133 12.81 -15.87 9.76
C ILE A 133 13.28 -15.14 11.01
N GLU A 134 13.10 -13.82 11.08
CA GLU A 134 13.42 -13.00 12.26
C GLU A 134 12.38 -13.14 13.40
N GLY A 135 11.27 -13.86 13.15
CA GLY A 135 10.23 -14.12 14.15
C GLY A 135 9.05 -13.14 14.14
N HIS A 136 8.96 -12.27 13.15
CA HIS A 136 7.81 -11.38 12.98
C HIS A 136 6.63 -12.10 12.30
N PHE A 137 5.42 -11.84 12.76
CA PHE A 137 4.21 -12.23 12.03
C PHE A 137 3.90 -11.18 10.98
N VAL A 138 4.08 -11.50 9.70
CA VAL A 138 3.83 -10.59 8.59
C VAL A 138 2.97 -11.28 7.54
N LEU A 139 1.87 -10.63 7.15
CA LEU A 139 0.98 -11.03 6.06
C LEU A 139 1.04 -9.97 4.96
N SER A 140 1.18 -10.38 3.71
CA SER A 140 1.07 -9.52 2.54
C SER A 140 -0.23 -9.79 1.80
N LEU A 141 -0.97 -8.74 1.50
CA LEU A 141 -2.23 -8.77 0.75
C LEU A 141 -2.12 -7.79 -0.42
N HIS A 142 -2.55 -8.23 -1.59
CA HIS A 142 -2.80 -7.35 -2.72
C HIS A 142 -4.29 -7.04 -2.77
N TRP A 143 -4.67 -5.77 -2.76
CA TRP A 143 -6.08 -5.39 -2.69
C TRP A 143 -6.91 -5.94 -3.85
N TYR A 144 -6.33 -6.05 -5.02
CA TYR A 144 -6.99 -6.57 -6.21
C TYR A 144 -7.20 -8.10 -6.18
N ASP A 145 -6.54 -8.85 -5.30
CA ASP A 145 -6.82 -10.29 -5.16
C ASP A 145 -8.25 -10.55 -4.66
N PHE A 146 -8.87 -9.57 -4.02
CA PHE A 146 -10.27 -9.64 -3.57
C PHE A 146 -11.29 -9.34 -4.69
N LEU A 147 -10.85 -8.78 -5.83
CA LEU A 147 -11.70 -8.43 -6.97
C LEU A 147 -11.51 -9.37 -8.18
N ARG A 148 -10.50 -10.19 -8.16
CA ARG A 148 -10.01 -10.98 -9.31
C ARG A 148 -11.06 -11.87 -9.97
N ASP A 149 -11.98 -12.40 -9.17
CA ASP A 149 -12.99 -13.35 -9.63
C ASP A 149 -14.40 -12.72 -9.65
N ASP A 150 -14.52 -11.44 -9.34
CA ASP A 150 -15.80 -10.75 -9.30
C ASP A 150 -16.11 -10.08 -10.64
N LYS A 151 -16.62 -10.88 -11.56
CA LYS A 151 -17.04 -10.46 -12.93
C LYS A 151 -18.23 -9.51 -12.94
N ASP A 152 -18.90 -9.35 -11.80
CA ASP A 152 -20.04 -8.46 -11.67
C ASP A 152 -19.60 -7.02 -11.31
N VAL A 153 -18.31 -6.83 -10.95
CA VAL A 153 -17.77 -5.54 -10.51
C VAL A 153 -16.94 -4.86 -11.60
N LEU A 154 -16.18 -5.62 -12.38
CA LEU A 154 -15.26 -5.08 -13.39
C LEU A 154 -15.67 -5.58 -14.80
N GLU A 155 -15.59 -4.67 -15.79
CA GLU A 155 -15.87 -5.00 -17.19
C GLU A 155 -14.71 -5.74 -17.86
N ASP A 156 -13.47 -5.52 -17.38
CA ASP A 156 -12.25 -6.09 -17.97
C ASP A 156 -11.28 -6.60 -16.89
N TYR A 157 -10.18 -7.21 -17.33
CA TYR A 157 -9.14 -7.72 -16.45
C TYR A 157 -8.39 -6.56 -15.76
N MET A 158 -8.03 -6.79 -14.50
CA MET A 158 -7.13 -5.89 -13.77
C MET A 158 -5.71 -5.97 -14.32
N TRP A 159 -5.15 -4.81 -14.62
CA TRP A 159 -3.79 -4.71 -15.11
C TRP A 159 -3.04 -3.50 -14.55
N HIS A 160 -3.05 -2.36 -15.25
CA HIS A 160 -2.35 -1.14 -14.87
C HIS A 160 -3.11 0.07 -15.41
N ALA A 161 -3.29 1.08 -14.58
CA ALA A 161 -4.07 2.29 -14.89
C ALA A 161 -5.49 1.97 -15.42
N ASP A 162 -6.04 0.88 -14.96
CA ASP A 162 -7.27 0.27 -15.45
C ASP A 162 -8.54 0.77 -14.72
N GLU A 163 -9.64 0.12 -15.02
CA GLU A 163 -10.95 0.39 -14.42
C GLU A 163 -10.93 0.28 -12.90
N ALA A 164 -10.27 -0.75 -12.35
CA ALA A 164 -10.27 -0.99 -10.91
C ALA A 164 -9.49 0.08 -10.17
N GLU A 165 -8.27 0.39 -10.63
CA GLU A 165 -7.41 1.42 -10.01
C GLU A 165 -8.03 2.80 -10.13
N THR A 166 -8.58 3.14 -11.32
CA THR A 166 -9.26 4.40 -11.58
C THR A 166 -10.52 4.54 -10.73
N SER A 167 -11.33 3.49 -10.58
CA SER A 167 -12.55 3.51 -9.77
C SER A 167 -12.26 3.76 -8.30
N VAL A 168 -11.22 3.14 -7.77
CA VAL A 168 -10.78 3.39 -6.37
C VAL A 168 -10.24 4.80 -6.22
N ALA A 169 -9.45 5.30 -7.17
CA ALA A 169 -8.96 6.68 -7.17
C ALA A 169 -10.11 7.70 -7.22
N LEU A 170 -11.11 7.50 -8.08
CA LEU A 170 -12.32 8.34 -8.15
C LEU A 170 -13.12 8.33 -6.84
N TYR A 171 -13.13 7.22 -6.12
CA TYR A 171 -13.80 7.14 -4.82
C TYR A 171 -13.01 7.83 -3.70
N LEU A 172 -11.68 7.74 -3.72
CA LEU A 172 -10.82 8.20 -2.64
C LEU A 172 -10.39 9.67 -2.77
N TYR A 173 -10.09 10.11 -3.99
CA TYR A 173 -9.53 11.44 -4.29
C TYR A 173 -9.96 11.90 -5.71
N PRO A 174 -11.28 12.06 -5.95
CA PRO A 174 -11.83 12.38 -7.27
C PRO A 174 -11.27 13.68 -7.85
N GLU A 175 -10.84 14.60 -7.01
CA GLU A 175 -10.26 15.89 -7.43
C GLU A 175 -8.90 15.78 -8.14
N LEU A 176 -8.25 14.62 -8.05
CA LEU A 176 -6.96 14.33 -8.70
C LEU A 176 -7.12 13.52 -10.00
N VAL A 177 -8.35 13.10 -10.35
CA VAL A 177 -8.62 12.28 -11.52
C VAL A 177 -9.36 13.10 -12.58
N ASP A 178 -8.83 13.15 -13.79
CA ASP A 178 -9.49 13.82 -14.94
C ASP A 178 -9.93 12.81 -15.99
N MET A 179 -11.16 12.32 -15.88
CA MET A 179 -11.72 11.35 -16.82
C MET A 179 -11.86 11.86 -18.25
N SER A 180 -11.80 13.18 -18.49
CA SER A 180 -11.80 13.72 -19.86
C SER A 180 -10.52 13.38 -20.63
N LEU A 181 -9.46 13.02 -19.93
CA LEU A 181 -8.17 12.59 -20.45
C LEU A 181 -8.04 11.05 -20.56
N ALA A 182 -9.03 10.30 -20.04
CA ALA A 182 -8.98 8.84 -20.12
C ALA A 182 -8.95 8.39 -21.58
N ALA A 183 -8.03 7.51 -21.90
CA ALA A 183 -7.86 6.94 -23.23
C ALA A 183 -7.79 5.41 -23.14
N PRO A 184 -8.24 4.68 -24.17
CA PRO A 184 -8.02 3.23 -24.24
C PRO A 184 -6.54 2.92 -24.07
N GLY A 185 -6.20 1.98 -23.22
CA GLY A 185 -4.83 1.50 -23.08
C GLY A 185 -4.37 0.91 -24.43
N GLU A 186 -3.23 1.37 -24.93
CA GLU A 186 -2.56 0.60 -25.97
C GLU A 186 -2.04 -0.66 -25.27
N GLY A 187 -2.77 -1.77 -25.45
CA GLY A 187 -2.41 -3.05 -24.87
C GLY A 187 -0.97 -3.38 -25.24
N THR A 188 -0.06 -3.17 -24.31
CA THR A 188 1.28 -3.73 -24.43
C THR A 188 1.20 -5.20 -24.07
N PRO A 189 1.63 -6.10 -24.95
CA PRO A 189 1.64 -7.54 -24.70
C PRO A 189 2.55 -7.93 -23.55
#